data_b2835ee5b66c066e44a20d1bdca5d8c8
#
_entry.id   b2835ee5b66c066e44a20d1bdca5d8c8
#
_cell.length_a   1.000
_cell.length_b   1.000
_cell.length_c   1.000
_cell.angle_alpha   90.00
_cell.angle_beta   90.00
_cell.angle_gamma   90.00
#
_symmetry.space_group_name_H-M   'P 1'
#
loop_
_entity.id
_entity.type
_entity.pdbx_description
1 polymer ?
#
loop_
_entity_poly.entity_id
_entity_poly.type
_entity_poly.pdbx_seq_one_letter_code
_entity_poly.pdbx_strand_id
1 'polypeptide(L)'
;MKNLIALGLSVLLLLAACSRSSVLKIVEQGSFAVGGTVLTDSLGRTYHGDHAYVFYQKPVDAQKYPLVFAHGVGQFSKTWETTPDGREGFQNIFLRRGFSTYLVDQPRRGNAGRGTETVTLSPVFDEEIWFNRFRLGIWPDFFDGVQFSRDKDALDQYFRQMTPTVGSVDFEVYSDAYAALFDKIGPAVFVTHSQGERC
;
A
#
# COMPACT_ATOMS: atom_id res chain seq x y z
N MET A 1 54.53 1.23 -8.87
CA MET A 1 53.55 0.30 -9.49
C MET A 1 52.80 -0.57 -8.49
N LYS A 2 53.43 -1.17 -7.45
CA LYS A 2 52.74 -2.01 -6.45
C LYS A 2 51.67 -1.26 -5.63
N ASN A 3 51.88 0.01 -5.29
CA ASN A 3 50.95 0.81 -4.50
C ASN A 3 49.69 1.26 -5.30
N LEU A 4 49.80 1.44 -6.62
CA LEU A 4 48.67 1.76 -7.48
C LEU A 4 47.72 0.56 -7.69
N ILE A 5 48.27 -0.66 -7.74
CA ILE A 5 47.50 -1.90 -7.86
C ILE A 5 46.72 -2.17 -6.57
N ALA A 6 47.33 -1.92 -5.39
CA ALA A 6 46.65 -2.07 -4.11
C ALA A 6 45.48 -1.07 -3.93
N LEU A 7 45.66 0.18 -4.38
CA LEU A 7 44.62 1.20 -4.34
C LEU A 7 43.45 0.87 -5.27
N GLY A 8 43.75 0.37 -6.49
CA GLY A 8 42.74 -0.07 -7.46
C GLY A 8 41.89 -1.24 -6.95
N LEU A 9 42.52 -2.21 -6.28
CA LEU A 9 41.82 -3.36 -5.70
C LEU A 9 40.92 -2.97 -4.53
N SER A 10 41.36 -2.01 -3.69
CA SER A 10 40.57 -1.50 -2.56
C SER A 10 39.31 -0.71 -3.04
N VAL A 11 39.46 0.07 -4.11
CA VAL A 11 38.32 0.79 -4.71
C VAL A 11 37.34 -0.18 -5.37
N LEU A 12 37.82 -1.25 -6.03
CA LEU A 12 36.95 -2.26 -6.62
C LEU A 12 36.16 -3.05 -5.56
N LEU A 13 36.76 -3.35 -4.40
CA LEU A 13 36.11 -4.00 -3.27
C LEU A 13 35.08 -3.11 -2.60
N LEU A 14 35.29 -1.79 -2.55
CA LEU A 14 34.33 -0.82 -2.03
C LEU A 14 33.11 -0.64 -2.97
N LEU A 15 33.30 -0.73 -4.29
CA LEU A 15 32.21 -0.68 -5.26
C LEU A 15 31.39 -1.98 -5.30
N ALA A 16 31.96 -3.12 -4.97
CA ALA A 16 31.26 -4.39 -4.85
C ALA A 16 30.39 -4.50 -3.58
N ALA A 17 30.58 -3.61 -2.59
CA ALA A 17 29.75 -3.52 -1.38
C ALA A 17 28.41 -2.78 -1.63
N CYS A 18 28.21 -2.17 -2.82
CA CYS A 18 26.95 -1.52 -3.18
C CYS A 18 25.89 -2.55 -3.61
N SER A 19 24.98 -2.80 -2.67
CA SER A 19 23.63 -3.33 -2.83
C SER A 19 23.45 -4.71 -3.51
N ARG A 20 23.84 -5.78 -2.84
CA ARG A 20 22.99 -6.98 -2.89
C ARG A 20 21.78 -6.66 -2.00
N SER A 21 20.61 -6.41 -2.61
CA SER A 21 19.37 -6.41 -1.86
C SER A 21 19.31 -7.74 -1.10
N SER A 22 19.34 -7.69 0.23
CA SER A 22 19.32 -8.91 1.03
C SER A 22 18.05 -9.68 0.70
N VAL A 23 18.14 -11.00 0.56
CA VAL A 23 16.96 -11.87 0.34
C VAL A 23 15.96 -11.62 1.46
N LEU A 24 14.71 -11.35 1.13
CA LEU A 24 13.62 -11.32 2.09
C LEU A 24 13.29 -12.76 2.51
N LYS A 25 13.39 -13.04 3.81
CA LYS A 25 13.00 -14.34 4.38
C LYS A 25 11.69 -14.17 5.12
N ILE A 26 10.62 -14.67 4.52
CA ILE A 26 9.27 -14.62 5.07
C ILE A 26 8.95 -15.98 5.69
N VAL A 27 8.59 -16.00 6.97
CA VAL A 27 8.22 -17.21 7.71
C VAL A 27 6.73 -17.50 7.57
N GLU A 28 5.92 -16.47 7.40
CA GLU A 28 4.46 -16.59 7.27
C GLU A 28 3.93 -15.46 6.38
N GLN A 29 2.99 -15.79 5.50
CA GLN A 29 2.21 -14.83 4.74
C GLN A 29 0.81 -15.35 4.46
N GLY A 30 -0.13 -14.44 4.26
CA GLY A 30 -1.50 -14.80 3.93
C GLY A 30 -2.40 -13.59 3.79
N SER A 31 -3.69 -13.85 3.68
CA SER A 31 -4.70 -12.80 3.66
C SER A 31 -5.97 -13.25 4.37
N PHE A 32 -6.75 -12.27 4.83
CA PHE A 32 -8.05 -12.48 5.46
C PHE A 32 -8.92 -11.23 5.32
N ALA A 33 -10.21 -11.36 5.60
CA ALA A 33 -11.13 -10.25 5.74
C ALA A 33 -11.47 -10.00 7.22
N VAL A 34 -11.75 -8.73 7.58
CA VAL A 34 -12.15 -8.34 8.94
C VAL A 34 -13.26 -7.30 8.90
N GLY A 35 -14.05 -7.26 9.96
CA GLY A 35 -15.19 -6.36 10.07
C GLY A 35 -16.28 -6.66 9.06
N GLY A 36 -17.02 -5.62 8.72
CA GLY A 36 -18.08 -5.68 7.71
C GLY A 36 -19.44 -6.03 8.25
N THR A 37 -20.40 -6.05 7.33
CA THR A 37 -21.83 -6.24 7.62
C THR A 37 -22.36 -7.47 6.88
N VAL A 38 -23.22 -8.23 7.53
CA VAL A 38 -23.96 -9.34 6.93
C VAL A 38 -25.43 -8.91 6.78
N LEU A 39 -25.87 -8.75 5.53
CA LEU A 39 -27.27 -8.53 5.22
C LEU A 39 -27.97 -9.89 5.03
N THR A 40 -29.22 -9.99 5.46
CA THR A 40 -30.06 -11.18 5.25
C THR A 40 -31.39 -10.75 4.65
N ASP A 41 -31.79 -11.38 3.58
CA ASP A 41 -33.08 -11.12 2.94
C ASP A 41 -34.24 -11.93 3.56
N SER A 42 -35.44 -11.71 3.08
CA SER A 42 -36.65 -12.40 3.56
C SER A 42 -36.67 -13.91 3.32
N LEU A 43 -35.77 -14.43 2.48
CA LEU A 43 -35.61 -15.85 2.20
C LEU A 43 -34.46 -16.47 2.99
N GLY A 44 -33.81 -15.70 3.90
CA GLY A 44 -32.67 -16.14 4.68
C GLY A 44 -31.33 -16.19 3.91
N ARG A 45 -31.25 -15.63 2.70
CA ARG A 45 -30.01 -15.55 1.93
C ARG A 45 -29.15 -14.43 2.47
N THR A 46 -27.86 -14.66 2.57
CA THR A 46 -26.90 -13.73 3.18
C THR A 46 -26.02 -13.03 2.12
N TYR A 47 -25.62 -11.79 2.46
CA TYR A 47 -24.66 -11.00 1.71
C TYR A 47 -23.67 -10.39 2.67
N HIS A 48 -22.37 -10.66 2.46
CA HIS A 48 -21.27 -10.13 3.27
C HIS A 48 -20.62 -8.95 2.53
N GLY A 49 -20.66 -7.76 3.10
CA GLY A 49 -20.09 -6.55 2.51
C GLY A 49 -19.42 -5.66 3.56
N ASP A 50 -18.84 -4.55 3.13
CA ASP A 50 -18.22 -3.52 3.97
C ASP A 50 -17.08 -4.02 4.88
N HIS A 51 -16.48 -5.17 4.57
CA HIS A 51 -15.29 -5.68 5.24
C HIS A 51 -14.02 -5.03 4.69
N ALA A 52 -12.95 -5.02 5.47
CA ALA A 52 -11.60 -4.76 4.95
C ALA A 52 -10.95 -6.06 4.49
N TYR A 53 -10.10 -5.96 3.46
CA TYR A 53 -9.17 -7.03 3.07
C TYR A 53 -7.78 -6.72 3.62
N VAL A 54 -7.11 -7.73 4.15
CA VAL A 54 -5.79 -7.61 4.75
C VAL A 54 -4.85 -8.65 4.15
N PHE A 55 -3.76 -8.19 3.56
CA PHE A 55 -2.63 -9.04 3.18
C PHE A 55 -1.50 -8.84 4.18
N TYR A 56 -0.88 -9.92 4.65
CA TYR A 56 0.20 -9.80 5.62
C TYR A 56 1.41 -10.68 5.29
N GLN A 57 2.57 -10.20 5.73
CA GLN A 57 3.83 -10.94 5.70
C GLN A 57 4.59 -10.76 7.01
N LYS A 58 5.17 -11.86 7.51
CA LYS A 58 5.99 -11.87 8.72
C LYS A 58 7.40 -12.32 8.35
N PRO A 59 8.44 -11.50 8.56
CA PRO A 59 9.81 -11.91 8.34
C PRO A 59 10.28 -12.84 9.44
N VAL A 60 11.39 -13.55 9.19
CA VAL A 60 12.11 -14.28 10.24
C VAL A 60 12.63 -13.28 11.28
N ASP A 61 12.56 -13.64 12.57
CA ASP A 61 12.96 -12.79 13.70
C ASP A 61 12.23 -11.44 13.74
N ALA A 62 10.91 -11.49 13.55
CA ALA A 62 10.07 -10.31 13.48
C ALA A 62 10.12 -9.45 14.76
N GLN A 63 10.10 -8.13 14.59
CA GLN A 63 9.92 -7.15 15.66
C GLN A 63 8.59 -7.40 16.38
N LYS A 64 8.53 -6.99 17.67
CA LYS A 64 7.38 -7.23 18.55
C LYS A 64 6.07 -6.67 17.99
N TYR A 65 6.10 -5.46 17.45
CA TYR A 65 4.91 -4.78 16.94
C TYR A 65 4.93 -4.76 15.42
N PRO A 66 3.89 -5.28 14.75
CA PRO A 66 3.77 -5.17 13.31
C PRO A 66 3.39 -3.76 12.87
N LEU A 67 3.53 -3.48 11.59
CA LEU A 67 3.05 -2.26 10.95
C LEU A 67 1.75 -2.57 10.19
N VAL A 68 0.72 -1.76 10.42
CA VAL A 68 -0.53 -1.77 9.67
C VAL A 68 -0.58 -0.53 8.79
N PHE A 69 -0.74 -0.71 7.49
CA PHE A 69 -0.71 0.38 6.51
C PHE A 69 -2.11 0.70 5.98
N ALA A 70 -2.55 1.94 6.19
CA ALA A 70 -3.82 2.49 5.70
C ALA A 70 -3.58 3.48 4.57
N HIS A 71 -4.15 3.21 3.40
CA HIS A 71 -4.00 4.04 2.21
C HIS A 71 -4.91 5.29 2.20
N GLY A 72 -4.66 6.22 1.28
CA GLY A 72 -5.46 7.42 1.07
C GLY A 72 -6.63 7.24 0.09
N VAL A 73 -7.29 8.34 -0.24
CA VAL A 73 -8.38 8.39 -1.23
C VAL A 73 -7.89 7.97 -2.62
N GLY A 74 -8.72 7.24 -3.35
CA GLY A 74 -8.38 6.77 -4.69
C GLY A 74 -7.26 5.73 -4.74
N GLN A 75 -6.84 5.18 -3.61
CA GLN A 75 -5.74 4.22 -3.49
C GLN A 75 -6.22 2.92 -2.84
N PHE A 76 -5.35 1.91 -2.86
CA PHE A 76 -5.51 0.62 -2.18
C PHE A 76 -4.11 0.11 -1.76
N SER A 77 -4.01 -1.09 -1.24
CA SER A 77 -2.76 -1.64 -0.69
C SER A 77 -1.55 -1.56 -1.62
N LYS A 78 -1.76 -1.58 -2.94
CA LYS A 78 -0.73 -1.44 -3.97
C LYS A 78 0.19 -0.22 -3.74
N THR A 79 -0.32 0.86 -3.16
CA THR A 79 0.48 2.07 -2.89
C THR A 79 1.67 1.82 -1.95
N TRP A 80 1.63 0.76 -1.16
CA TRP A 80 2.66 0.39 -0.20
C TRP A 80 3.66 -0.65 -0.71
N GLU A 81 3.32 -1.36 -1.81
CA GLU A 81 4.08 -2.49 -2.34
C GLU A 81 5.31 -2.05 -3.14
N THR A 82 5.08 -1.37 -4.25
CA THR A 82 6.12 -0.83 -5.14
C THR A 82 5.73 0.55 -5.64
N THR A 83 6.73 1.40 -5.82
CA THR A 83 6.53 2.70 -6.47
C THR A 83 6.18 2.52 -7.95
N PRO A 84 5.54 3.51 -8.60
CA PRO A 84 5.19 3.43 -10.02
C PRO A 84 6.37 3.17 -10.96
N ASP A 85 7.58 3.59 -10.59
CA ASP A 85 8.82 3.36 -11.31
C ASP A 85 9.54 2.06 -10.92
N GLY A 86 8.86 1.16 -10.17
CA GLY A 86 9.32 -0.18 -9.86
C GLY A 86 10.28 -0.33 -8.68
N ARG A 87 10.58 0.75 -7.94
CA ARG A 87 11.37 0.65 -6.70
C ARG A 87 10.57 -0.02 -5.58
N GLU A 88 11.27 -0.54 -4.57
CA GLU A 88 10.65 -1.08 -3.38
C GLU A 88 9.80 -0.02 -2.66
N GLY A 89 8.56 -0.38 -2.30
CA GLY A 89 7.71 0.41 -1.44
C GLY A 89 7.93 0.10 0.04
N PHE A 90 7.14 0.73 0.88
CA PHE A 90 7.30 0.61 2.33
C PHE A 90 7.13 -0.83 2.84
N GLN A 91 6.31 -1.65 2.22
CA GLN A 91 6.18 -3.06 2.56
C GLN A 91 7.54 -3.75 2.61
N ASN A 92 8.28 -3.77 1.50
CA ASN A 92 9.58 -4.43 1.42
C ASN A 92 10.63 -3.75 2.28
N ILE A 93 10.64 -2.43 2.33
CA ILE A 93 11.57 -1.63 3.14
C ILE A 93 11.43 -2.00 4.63
N PHE A 94 10.23 -2.16 5.15
CA PHE A 94 10.00 -2.51 6.55
C PHE A 94 10.16 -3.99 6.84
N LEU A 95 9.81 -4.87 5.91
CA LEU A 95 10.12 -6.30 6.02
C LEU A 95 11.64 -6.54 6.16
N ARG A 96 12.47 -5.83 5.39
CA ARG A 96 13.94 -5.89 5.51
C ARG A 96 14.45 -5.37 6.85
N ARG A 97 13.70 -4.53 7.54
CA ARG A 97 13.98 -4.04 8.89
C ARG A 97 13.40 -4.93 10.00
N GLY A 98 12.86 -6.09 9.63
CA GLY A 98 12.31 -7.06 10.58
C GLY A 98 10.89 -6.76 11.05
N PHE A 99 10.16 -5.84 10.44
CA PHE A 99 8.77 -5.60 10.81
C PHE A 99 7.83 -6.51 10.02
N SER A 100 6.91 -7.16 10.70
CA SER A 100 5.74 -7.73 10.04
C SER A 100 4.89 -6.61 9.45
N THR A 101 4.36 -6.80 8.24
CA THR A 101 3.56 -5.81 7.54
C THR A 101 2.16 -6.33 7.27
N TYR A 102 1.16 -5.49 7.49
CA TYR A 102 -0.24 -5.73 7.18
C TYR A 102 -0.70 -4.61 6.24
N LEU A 103 -0.97 -4.95 5.00
CA LEU A 103 -1.49 -4.03 4.00
C LEU A 103 -3.01 -4.16 3.96
N VAL A 104 -3.70 -3.05 4.17
CA VAL A 104 -5.17 -3.04 4.28
C VAL A 104 -5.78 -2.36 3.07
N ASP A 105 -6.68 -3.07 2.39
CA ASP A 105 -7.67 -2.42 1.54
C ASP A 105 -8.88 -2.07 2.41
N GLN A 106 -9.13 -0.77 2.56
CA GLN A 106 -10.28 -0.26 3.30
C GLN A 106 -11.59 -0.78 2.71
N PRO A 107 -12.65 -0.93 3.49
CA PRO A 107 -13.97 -1.27 2.95
C PRO A 107 -14.31 -0.48 1.70
N ARG A 108 -14.93 -1.12 0.73
CA ARG A 108 -15.34 -0.52 -0.54
C ARG A 108 -14.19 -0.10 -1.46
N ARG A 109 -12.98 -0.67 -1.26
CA ARG A 109 -11.78 -0.37 -2.05
C ARG A 109 -11.01 -1.62 -2.43
N GLY A 110 -10.33 -1.59 -3.59
CA GLY A 110 -9.42 -2.65 -4.00
C GLY A 110 -10.02 -4.06 -3.90
N ASN A 111 -9.35 -4.94 -3.17
CA ASN A 111 -9.83 -6.31 -2.89
C ASN A 111 -11.03 -6.37 -1.90
N ALA A 112 -11.34 -5.26 -1.23
CA ALA A 112 -12.49 -5.09 -0.34
C ALA A 112 -13.67 -4.38 -1.01
N GLY A 113 -13.79 -4.46 -2.33
CA GLY A 113 -14.76 -3.71 -3.13
C GLY A 113 -16.22 -4.16 -2.99
N ARG A 114 -16.55 -5.11 -2.11
CA ARG A 114 -17.91 -5.57 -1.90
C ARG A 114 -18.62 -4.73 -0.82
N GLY A 115 -19.31 -3.67 -1.26
CA GLY A 115 -20.09 -2.79 -0.38
C GLY A 115 -21.51 -3.28 -0.15
N THR A 116 -22.20 -2.73 0.87
CA THR A 116 -23.62 -2.99 1.15
C THR A 116 -24.57 -1.97 0.50
N GLU A 117 -24.03 -0.98 -0.19
CA GLU A 117 -24.78 0.05 -0.90
C GLU A 117 -24.92 -0.27 -2.38
N THR A 118 -26.02 0.17 -2.97
CA THR A 118 -26.17 0.20 -4.43
C THR A 118 -25.37 1.37 -5.00
N VAL A 119 -24.46 1.10 -5.94
CA VAL A 119 -23.63 2.12 -6.56
C VAL A 119 -23.52 1.88 -8.06
N THR A 120 -23.45 2.96 -8.82
CA THR A 120 -23.09 2.94 -10.24
C THR A 120 -21.71 3.54 -10.39
N LEU A 121 -20.78 2.78 -10.92
CA LEU A 121 -19.42 3.25 -11.23
C LEU A 121 -19.41 3.76 -12.68
N SER A 122 -18.86 4.96 -12.85
CA SER A 122 -18.62 5.55 -14.16
C SER A 122 -17.15 5.95 -14.27
N PRO A 123 -16.55 5.91 -15.47
CA PRO A 123 -15.20 6.48 -15.69
C PRO A 123 -15.19 7.97 -15.30
N VAL A 124 -14.19 8.36 -14.52
CA VAL A 124 -13.97 9.76 -14.15
C VAL A 124 -12.63 10.18 -14.73
N PHE A 125 -12.62 11.25 -15.52
CA PHE A 125 -11.40 11.79 -16.13
C PHE A 125 -10.76 12.77 -15.16
N ASP A 126 -10.03 12.27 -14.18
CA ASP A 126 -9.45 13.04 -13.07
C ASP A 126 -7.93 12.88 -12.91
N GLU A 127 -7.25 12.21 -13.84
CA GLU A 127 -5.80 11.95 -13.77
C GLU A 127 -4.99 13.25 -13.71
N GLU A 128 -5.36 14.28 -14.51
CA GLU A 128 -4.75 15.61 -14.48
C GLU A 128 -4.93 16.29 -13.12
N ILE A 129 -6.10 16.13 -12.51
CA ILE A 129 -6.40 16.67 -11.18
C ILE A 129 -5.48 16.04 -10.15
N TRP A 130 -5.30 14.72 -10.20
CA TRP A 130 -4.42 14.00 -9.28
C TRP A 130 -2.96 14.31 -9.51
N PHE A 131 -2.51 14.45 -10.75
CA PHE A 131 -1.16 14.92 -11.07
C PHE A 131 -0.84 16.26 -10.40
N ASN A 132 -1.73 17.24 -10.55
CA ASN A 132 -1.57 18.56 -9.97
C ASN A 132 -1.68 18.52 -8.43
N ARG A 133 -2.66 17.79 -7.88
CA ARG A 133 -2.92 17.70 -6.44
C ARG A 133 -1.78 17.06 -5.67
N PHE A 134 -1.17 16.02 -6.23
CA PHE A 134 0.02 15.39 -5.65
C PHE A 134 1.33 16.12 -5.95
N ARG A 135 1.23 17.31 -6.56
CA ARG A 135 2.37 18.21 -6.79
C ARG A 135 3.47 17.61 -7.65
N LEU A 136 3.10 16.75 -8.61
CA LEU A 136 4.03 16.28 -9.62
C LEU A 136 4.39 17.43 -10.57
N GLY A 137 3.42 18.33 -10.85
CA GLY A 137 3.57 19.45 -11.73
C GLY A 137 2.25 20.19 -11.95
N ILE A 138 2.17 20.91 -13.05
CA ILE A 138 0.94 21.39 -13.67
C ILE A 138 0.81 20.65 -15.00
N TRP A 139 -0.20 19.79 -15.08
CA TRP A 139 -0.37 18.91 -16.24
C TRP A 139 -0.21 19.63 -17.58
N PRO A 140 0.58 19.09 -18.55
CA PRO A 140 1.34 17.83 -18.47
C PRO A 140 2.79 17.99 -17.95
N ASP A 141 3.19 19.17 -17.48
CA ASP A 141 4.56 19.54 -17.19
C ASP A 141 4.92 19.27 -15.72
N PHE A 142 6.00 18.54 -15.49
CA PHE A 142 6.51 18.28 -14.16
C PHE A 142 7.24 19.49 -13.58
N PHE A 143 7.11 19.69 -12.26
CA PHE A 143 7.94 20.66 -11.56
C PHE A 143 9.42 20.26 -11.56
N ASP A 144 10.31 21.28 -11.54
CA ASP A 144 11.73 21.03 -11.37
C ASP A 144 12.02 20.42 -9.98
N GLY A 145 12.92 19.42 -9.95
CA GLY A 145 13.34 18.77 -8.72
C GLY A 145 12.33 17.79 -8.11
N VAL A 146 11.16 17.57 -8.73
CA VAL A 146 10.23 16.54 -8.25
C VAL A 146 10.89 15.17 -8.28
N GLN A 147 10.71 14.38 -7.22
CA GLN A 147 11.35 13.06 -7.07
C GLN A 147 10.53 11.92 -7.71
N PHE A 148 9.48 12.24 -8.44
CA PHE A 148 8.73 11.28 -9.25
C PHE A 148 9.45 11.06 -10.58
N SER A 149 9.44 9.83 -11.10
CA SER A 149 10.00 9.53 -12.42
C SER A 149 9.20 10.25 -13.51
N ARG A 150 9.94 10.89 -14.45
CA ARG A 150 9.32 11.52 -15.64
C ARG A 150 9.09 10.53 -16.77
N ASP A 151 9.37 9.24 -16.54
CA ASP A 151 9.12 8.18 -17.48
C ASP A 151 7.60 8.00 -17.69
N LYS A 152 7.20 7.90 -18.94
CA LYS A 152 5.79 7.68 -19.30
C LYS A 152 5.24 6.41 -18.69
N ASP A 153 6.02 5.33 -18.65
CA ASP A 153 5.56 4.06 -18.07
C ASP A 153 5.33 4.18 -16.56
N ALA A 154 6.16 4.94 -15.84
CA ALA A 154 5.95 5.22 -14.43
C ALA A 154 4.68 6.05 -14.19
N LEU A 155 4.42 7.05 -15.04
CA LEU A 155 3.21 7.86 -14.94
C LEU A 155 1.95 7.02 -15.26
N ASP A 156 2.00 6.16 -16.26
CA ASP A 156 0.91 5.23 -16.60
C ASP A 156 0.66 4.25 -15.44
N GLN A 157 1.69 3.76 -14.75
CA GLN A 157 1.55 2.91 -13.57
C GLN A 157 0.95 3.67 -12.39
N TYR A 158 1.30 4.94 -12.21
CA TYR A 158 0.71 5.78 -11.18
C TYR A 158 -0.81 5.95 -11.37
N PHE A 159 -1.27 6.22 -12.57
CA PHE A 159 -2.70 6.34 -12.85
C PHE A 159 -3.44 5.00 -12.74
N ARG A 160 -2.83 3.89 -13.18
CA ARG A 160 -3.43 2.55 -13.11
C ARG A 160 -3.56 2.00 -11.69
N GLN A 161 -2.83 2.53 -10.72
CA GLN A 161 -3.02 2.13 -9.31
C GLN A 161 -4.18 2.85 -8.62
N MET A 162 -4.82 3.79 -9.29
CA MET A 162 -6.02 4.44 -8.75
C MET A 162 -7.21 3.49 -8.80
N THR A 163 -8.03 3.52 -7.76
CA THR A 163 -9.21 2.66 -7.63
C THR A 163 -10.41 3.47 -7.17
N PRO A 164 -11.61 3.22 -7.71
CA PRO A 164 -12.83 3.86 -7.23
C PRO A 164 -13.21 3.38 -5.84
N THR A 165 -14.04 4.16 -5.14
CA THR A 165 -14.79 3.70 -3.99
C THR A 165 -16.11 3.09 -4.45
N VAL A 166 -16.39 1.85 -4.04
CA VAL A 166 -17.64 1.15 -4.35
C VAL A 166 -18.65 1.45 -3.23
N GLY A 167 -19.29 2.60 -3.28
CA GLY A 167 -20.18 3.12 -2.27
C GLY A 167 -19.75 4.49 -1.74
N SER A 168 -20.42 4.96 -0.70
CA SER A 168 -20.07 6.19 0.00
C SER A 168 -18.77 6.02 0.82
N VAL A 169 -18.10 7.13 1.08
CA VAL A 169 -17.00 7.18 2.08
C VAL A 169 -17.65 7.24 3.46
N ASP A 170 -17.53 6.17 4.22
CA ASP A 170 -18.10 6.03 5.55
C ASP A 170 -16.98 5.72 6.56
N PHE A 171 -16.64 6.72 7.37
CA PHE A 171 -15.54 6.59 8.33
C PHE A 171 -15.87 5.67 9.52
N GLU A 172 -17.15 5.48 9.84
CA GLU A 172 -17.58 4.53 10.87
C GLU A 172 -17.31 3.10 10.41
N VAL A 173 -17.70 2.76 9.18
CA VAL A 173 -17.41 1.47 8.56
C VAL A 173 -15.89 1.21 8.49
N TYR A 174 -15.10 2.24 8.20
CA TYR A 174 -13.65 2.10 8.15
C TYR A 174 -13.05 1.87 9.54
N SER A 175 -13.46 2.67 10.53
CA SER A 175 -13.01 2.54 11.93
C SER A 175 -13.35 1.16 12.50
N ASP A 176 -14.55 0.66 12.27
CA ASP A 176 -15.00 -0.67 12.72
C ASP A 176 -14.14 -1.79 12.11
N ALA A 177 -13.80 -1.66 10.82
CA ALA A 177 -12.94 -2.64 10.18
C ALA A 177 -11.51 -2.62 10.73
N TYR A 178 -10.95 -1.44 11.04
CA TYR A 178 -9.64 -1.35 11.71
C TYR A 178 -9.70 -1.82 13.16
N ALA A 179 -10.76 -1.51 13.90
CA ALA A 179 -10.95 -2.04 15.24
C ALA A 179 -10.96 -3.58 15.23
N ALA A 180 -11.72 -4.19 14.33
CA ALA A 180 -11.76 -5.64 14.16
C ALA A 180 -10.38 -6.21 13.74
N LEU A 181 -9.57 -5.45 12.98
CA LEU A 181 -8.21 -5.86 12.67
C LEU A 181 -7.32 -5.86 13.91
N PHE A 182 -7.33 -4.77 14.69
CA PHE A 182 -6.51 -4.67 15.91
C PHE A 182 -6.95 -5.67 17.00
N ASP A 183 -8.23 -5.97 17.11
CA ASP A 183 -8.74 -7.03 17.98
C ASP A 183 -8.17 -8.40 17.59
N LYS A 184 -8.02 -8.65 16.29
CA LYS A 184 -7.50 -9.90 15.75
C LYS A 184 -5.99 -10.05 15.91
N ILE A 185 -5.21 -9.00 15.64
CA ILE A 185 -3.74 -9.07 15.60
C ILE A 185 -3.05 -8.57 16.86
N GLY A 186 -3.76 -7.86 17.73
CA GLY A 186 -3.22 -7.19 18.90
C GLY A 186 -2.55 -5.85 18.60
N PRO A 187 -1.76 -5.31 19.55
CA PRO A 187 -1.11 -4.02 19.41
C PRO A 187 -0.17 -3.94 18.21
N ALA A 188 -0.29 -2.88 17.43
CA ALA A 188 0.50 -2.62 16.22
C ALA A 188 0.83 -1.13 16.07
N VAL A 189 1.77 -0.80 15.21
CA VAL A 189 2.03 0.57 14.76
C VAL A 189 1.14 0.84 13.56
N PHE A 190 0.26 1.83 13.68
CA PHE A 190 -0.65 2.22 12.62
C PHE A 190 0.00 3.31 11.75
N VAL A 191 0.22 3.02 10.49
CA VAL A 191 0.83 3.90 9.49
C VAL A 191 -0.26 4.35 8.52
N THR A 192 -0.60 5.62 8.57
CA THR A 192 -1.70 6.19 7.81
C THR A 192 -1.21 7.18 6.75
N HIS A 193 -1.99 7.34 5.70
CA HIS A 193 -1.80 8.37 4.68
C HIS A 193 -3.13 9.04 4.34
N SER A 194 -3.19 10.38 4.44
CA SER A 194 -4.32 11.19 3.97
C SER A 194 -5.66 10.72 4.57
N GLN A 195 -6.59 10.21 3.76
CA GLN A 195 -7.89 9.72 4.21
C GLN A 195 -7.79 8.64 5.30
N GLY A 196 -6.74 7.82 5.28
CA GLY A 196 -6.49 6.78 6.28
C GLY A 196 -6.26 7.30 7.70
N GLU A 197 -5.99 8.61 7.88
CA GLU A 197 -5.88 9.24 9.20
C GLU A 197 -7.22 9.39 9.93
N ARG A 198 -8.32 9.27 9.21
CA ARG A 198 -9.69 9.50 9.72
C ARG A 198 -10.40 8.20 10.14
N CYS A 199 -9.67 7.12 10.19
CA CYS A 199 -10.18 5.80 10.55
C CYS A 199 -9.97 5.49 12.03
#